data_0ced0f4cf1e5cc827b2083088a68241b
#
_entry.id   0ced0f4cf1e5cc827b2083088a68241b
#
_cell.length_a   1.000
_cell.length_b   1.000
_cell.length_c   1.000
_cell.angle_alpha   90.00
_cell.angle_beta   90.00
_cell.angle_gamma   90.00
#
_symmetry.space_group_name_H-M   'P 1'
#
loop_
_entity.id
_entity.type
_entity.pdbx_description
1 polymer ?
#
loop_
_entity_poly.entity_id
_entity_poly.type
_entity_poly.pdbx_seq_one_letter_code
_entity_poly.pdbx_strand_id
1 'polypeptide(L)'
;MLRQTGNQDGLLGQSILMKQWNIRDLTLGGLFTALIGVGAFLKITIPVQPVPMHFTLQFFFVLLAALLLGSKRAFASVLTYLVIGLCGIPVFATGGGPAYLLKPTFGFLIGFAAAAYVTGRVYEIRKSTSFSWLLFSAFWGLLADYGCGMIYFYVCSNFVLGVSVGWKLVLINCFLLTVSEDFILCVLAAVLAKRLIPILKNLVTVQ
;
A
#
# COMPACT_ATOMS: atom_id res chain seq x y z
N MET A 1 -11.23 -50.55 22.95
CA MET A 1 -10.48 -49.36 23.38
C MET A 1 -9.75 -48.71 22.18
N LEU A 2 -10.47 -48.38 21.12
CA LEU A 2 -9.92 -47.75 19.89
C LEU A 2 -11.03 -46.91 19.22
N ARG A 3 -11.31 -45.69 19.72
CA ARG A 3 -12.20 -44.77 19.00
C ARG A 3 -12.17 -43.35 19.57
N GLN A 4 -10.98 -42.70 19.65
CA GLN A 4 -10.90 -41.27 19.98
C GLN A 4 -9.77 -40.49 19.29
N THR A 5 -9.05 -41.06 18.32
CA THR A 5 -7.94 -40.37 17.67
C THR A 5 -8.33 -39.54 16.41
N GLY A 6 -9.55 -39.74 15.87
CA GLY A 6 -9.95 -39.09 14.61
C GLY A 6 -10.47 -37.64 14.71
N ASN A 7 -10.69 -37.10 15.93
CA ASN A 7 -11.30 -35.77 16.06
C ASN A 7 -10.31 -34.66 16.45
N GLN A 8 -9.09 -34.98 16.83
CA GLN A 8 -8.09 -33.94 17.16
C GLN A 8 -7.36 -33.39 15.94
N ASP A 9 -7.18 -34.19 14.91
CA ASP A 9 -6.49 -33.74 13.68
C ASP A 9 -7.36 -32.77 12.86
N GLY A 10 -8.69 -32.92 12.93
CA GLY A 10 -9.63 -31.98 12.32
C GLY A 10 -9.67 -30.60 13.01
N LEU A 11 -9.54 -30.57 14.33
CA LEU A 11 -9.53 -29.34 15.11
C LEU A 11 -8.19 -28.60 15.01
N LEU A 12 -7.07 -29.33 14.89
CA LEU A 12 -5.76 -28.74 14.66
C LEU A 12 -5.64 -28.15 13.24
N GLY A 13 -6.24 -28.78 12.23
CA GLY A 13 -6.31 -28.25 10.88
C GLY A 13 -7.14 -26.97 10.75
N GLN A 14 -8.23 -26.84 11.52
CA GLN A 14 -9.05 -25.63 11.54
C GLN A 14 -8.40 -24.47 12.30
N SER A 15 -7.61 -24.74 13.34
CA SER A 15 -6.91 -23.71 14.12
C SER A 15 -5.73 -23.07 13.35
N ILE A 16 -5.17 -23.75 12.36
CA ILE A 16 -4.09 -23.24 11.50
C ILE A 16 -4.63 -22.31 10.42
N LEU A 17 -5.89 -22.47 10.00
CA LEU A 17 -6.49 -21.71 8.89
C LEU A 17 -7.15 -20.39 9.30
N MET A 18 -7.47 -20.17 10.57
CA MET A 18 -8.09 -18.93 11.03
C MET A 18 -7.25 -18.28 12.13
N LYS A 19 -6.16 -17.63 11.79
CA LYS A 19 -5.67 -16.54 12.62
C LYS A 19 -6.74 -15.43 12.56
N GLN A 20 -7.72 -15.52 13.46
CA GLN A 20 -8.85 -14.59 13.53
C GLN A 20 -8.32 -13.16 13.60
N TRP A 21 -8.79 -12.33 12.69
CA TRP A 21 -8.55 -10.90 12.74
C TRP A 21 -9.20 -10.38 14.00
N ASN A 22 -8.41 -9.82 14.88
CA ASN A 22 -8.91 -9.25 16.12
C ASN A 22 -9.67 -7.95 15.77
N ILE A 23 -10.69 -7.58 16.55
CA ILE A 23 -11.44 -6.32 16.39
C ILE A 23 -10.48 -5.13 16.23
N ARG A 24 -9.39 -5.13 16.97
CA ARG A 24 -8.32 -4.13 16.87
C ARG A 24 -7.68 -4.09 15.47
N ASP A 25 -7.43 -5.25 14.87
CA ASP A 25 -6.84 -5.33 13.52
C ASP A 25 -7.77 -4.71 12.48
N LEU A 26 -9.07 -4.96 12.64
CA LEU A 26 -10.11 -4.42 11.78
C LEU A 26 -10.25 -2.90 11.95
N THR A 27 -10.23 -2.41 13.20
CA THR A 27 -10.30 -0.98 13.51
C THR A 27 -9.09 -0.23 12.96
N LEU A 28 -7.88 -0.75 13.18
CA LEU A 28 -6.66 -0.14 12.64
C LEU A 28 -6.62 -0.21 11.11
N GLY A 29 -7.07 -1.33 10.52
CA GLY A 29 -7.19 -1.46 9.08
C GLY A 29 -8.14 -0.42 8.49
N GLY A 30 -9.32 -0.23 9.08
CA GLY A 30 -10.29 0.79 8.68
C GLY A 30 -9.76 2.21 8.85
N LEU A 31 -9.03 2.49 9.95
CA LEU A 31 -8.38 3.77 10.17
C LEU A 31 -7.37 4.09 9.05
N PHE A 32 -6.50 3.13 8.70
CA PHE A 32 -5.53 3.35 7.62
C PHE A 32 -6.19 3.45 6.25
N THR A 33 -7.27 2.70 5.98
CA THR A 33 -8.10 2.87 4.78
C THR A 33 -8.60 4.32 4.66
N ALA A 34 -9.11 4.88 5.75
CA ALA A 34 -9.58 6.27 5.79
C ALA A 34 -8.42 7.28 5.62
N LEU A 35 -7.27 7.06 6.29
CA LEU A 35 -6.09 7.93 6.16
C LEU A 35 -5.54 7.94 4.73
N ILE A 36 -5.51 6.80 4.04
CA ILE A 36 -5.12 6.71 2.63
C ILE A 36 -6.09 7.53 1.78
N GLY A 37 -7.39 7.44 2.01
CA GLY A 37 -8.39 8.25 1.33
C GLY A 37 -8.22 9.74 1.59
N VAL A 38 -8.00 10.16 2.83
CA VAL A 38 -7.71 11.57 3.18
C VAL A 38 -6.44 12.05 2.49
N GLY A 39 -5.40 11.20 2.43
CA GLY A 39 -4.15 11.49 1.74
C GLY A 39 -4.32 11.80 0.25
N ALA A 40 -5.37 11.27 -0.40
CA ALA A 40 -5.69 11.55 -1.80
C ALA A 40 -6.12 13.01 -2.05
N PHE A 41 -6.70 13.65 -1.05
CA PHE A 41 -7.14 15.05 -1.16
C PHE A 41 -5.99 16.03 -0.92
N LEU A 42 -4.93 15.60 -0.23
CA LEU A 42 -3.70 16.36 -0.05
C LEU A 42 -2.78 16.10 -1.26
N LYS A 43 -3.04 16.82 -2.36
CA LYS A 43 -2.36 16.62 -3.64
C LYS A 43 -1.82 17.89 -4.24
N ILE A 44 -0.67 17.76 -4.92
CA ILE A 44 -0.11 18.75 -5.85
C ILE A 44 -0.20 18.14 -7.24
N THR A 45 -0.71 18.90 -8.20
CA THR A 45 -0.85 18.43 -9.59
C THR A 45 0.21 19.09 -10.46
N ILE A 46 1.02 18.28 -11.12
CA ILE A 46 1.97 18.77 -12.13
C ILE A 46 1.41 18.48 -13.53
N PRO A 47 1.20 19.51 -14.36
CA PRO A 47 0.63 19.36 -15.69
C PRO A 47 1.70 18.88 -16.69
N VAL A 48 2.01 17.58 -16.66
CA VAL A 48 2.90 16.95 -17.67
C VAL A 48 2.10 16.20 -18.72
N GLN A 49 2.67 16.11 -19.94
CA GLN A 49 2.07 15.36 -21.03
C GLN A 49 2.55 13.90 -21.02
N PRO A 50 1.75 12.91 -21.44
CA PRO A 50 0.39 13.03 -21.97
C PRO A 50 -0.71 13.09 -20.92
N VAL A 51 -0.39 12.80 -19.65
CA VAL A 51 -1.36 12.74 -18.55
C VAL A 51 -0.79 13.47 -17.33
N PRO A 52 -1.56 14.35 -16.68
CA PRO A 52 -1.09 15.06 -15.49
C PRO A 52 -0.77 14.08 -14.36
N MET A 53 0.35 14.32 -13.67
CA MET A 53 0.75 13.54 -12.50
C MET A 53 0.26 14.23 -11.22
N HIS A 54 -0.21 13.42 -10.28
CA HIS A 54 -0.72 13.87 -8.99
C HIS A 54 0.18 13.34 -7.88
N PHE A 55 0.88 14.22 -7.21
CA PHE A 55 1.62 13.92 -5.98
C PHE A 55 0.66 13.94 -4.81
N THR A 56 0.58 12.87 -4.06
CA THR A 56 -0.39 12.76 -2.96
C THR A 56 0.29 12.24 -1.70
N LEU A 57 -0.28 12.57 -0.55
CA LEU A 57 0.19 12.04 0.72
C LEU A 57 -0.24 10.58 0.97
N GLN A 58 -0.92 9.95 0.00
CA GLN A 58 -1.40 8.57 0.10
C GLN A 58 -0.28 7.56 0.35
N PHE A 59 0.80 7.67 -0.44
CA PHE A 59 1.92 6.74 -0.36
C PHE A 59 2.56 6.71 1.04
N PHE A 60 2.64 7.86 1.70
CA PHE A 60 3.09 7.94 3.09
C PHE A 60 2.23 7.07 4.02
N PHE A 61 0.89 7.17 3.94
CA PHE A 61 -0.01 6.38 4.77
C PHE A 61 0.02 4.89 4.42
N VAL A 62 0.25 4.53 3.16
CA VAL A 62 0.45 3.15 2.71
C VAL A 62 1.68 2.54 3.36
N LEU A 63 2.83 3.24 3.31
CA LEU A 63 4.07 2.79 3.93
C LEU A 63 3.93 2.70 5.46
N LEU A 64 3.30 3.70 6.06
CA LEU A 64 3.08 3.71 7.51
C LEU A 64 2.19 2.55 7.96
N ALA A 65 1.10 2.26 7.22
CA ALA A 65 0.26 1.08 7.43
C ALA A 65 1.10 -0.21 7.37
N ALA A 66 1.95 -0.34 6.36
CA ALA A 66 2.79 -1.52 6.15
C ALA A 66 3.77 -1.76 7.31
N LEU A 67 4.41 -0.69 7.81
CA LEU A 67 5.37 -0.75 8.91
C LEU A 67 4.71 -0.99 10.28
N LEU A 68 3.47 -0.53 10.48
CA LEU A 68 2.75 -0.64 11.75
C LEU A 68 1.87 -1.90 11.84
N LEU A 69 1.15 -2.23 10.77
CA LEU A 69 0.19 -3.34 10.77
C LEU A 69 0.80 -4.65 10.24
N GLY A 70 1.91 -4.57 9.50
CA GLY A 70 2.51 -5.68 8.77
C GLY A 70 1.85 -5.93 7.40
N SER A 71 2.43 -6.86 6.63
CA SER A 71 2.16 -7.07 5.21
C SER A 71 0.69 -7.35 4.89
N LYS A 72 0.08 -8.33 5.55
CA LYS A 72 -1.27 -8.80 5.20
C LYS A 72 -2.35 -7.78 5.54
N ARG A 73 -2.23 -7.12 6.72
CA ARG A 73 -3.23 -6.15 7.18
C ARG A 73 -3.15 -4.84 6.40
N ALA A 74 -1.94 -4.35 6.12
CA ALA A 74 -1.74 -3.18 5.28
C ALA A 74 -2.25 -3.41 3.86
N PHE A 75 -1.92 -4.56 3.26
CA PHE A 75 -2.46 -4.95 1.95
C PHE A 75 -4.00 -4.93 1.94
N ALA A 76 -4.64 -5.53 2.95
CA ALA A 76 -6.10 -5.54 3.05
C ALA A 76 -6.69 -4.12 3.21
N SER A 77 -6.04 -3.23 3.98
CA SER A 77 -6.46 -1.82 4.13
C SER A 77 -6.42 -1.09 2.79
N VAL A 78 -5.35 -1.26 2.01
CA VAL A 78 -5.23 -0.67 0.67
C VAL A 78 -6.24 -1.27 -0.28
N LEU A 79 -6.42 -2.59 -0.25
CA LEU A 79 -7.42 -3.26 -1.10
C LEU A 79 -8.84 -2.77 -0.80
N THR A 80 -9.19 -2.61 0.48
CA THR A 80 -10.48 -2.03 0.91
C THR A 80 -10.65 -0.61 0.36
N TYR A 81 -9.60 0.23 0.44
CA TYR A 81 -9.61 1.56 -0.15
C TYR A 81 -9.88 1.52 -1.66
N LEU A 82 -9.20 0.63 -2.41
CA LEU A 82 -9.40 0.47 -3.85
C LEU A 82 -10.82 0.04 -4.19
N VAL A 83 -11.36 -0.93 -3.45
CA VAL A 83 -12.75 -1.41 -3.65
C VAL A 83 -13.74 -0.28 -3.41
N ILE A 84 -13.62 0.46 -2.32
CA ILE A 84 -14.49 1.62 -2.01
C ILE A 84 -14.45 2.65 -3.15
N GLY A 85 -13.25 2.98 -3.65
CA GLY A 85 -13.09 3.93 -4.75
C GLY A 85 -13.67 3.44 -6.07
N LEU A 86 -13.50 2.16 -6.40
CA LEU A 86 -14.06 1.54 -7.62
C LEU A 86 -15.58 1.37 -7.55
N CYS A 87 -16.17 1.23 -6.36
CA CYS A 87 -17.61 1.23 -6.17
C CYS A 87 -18.27 2.59 -6.43
N GLY A 88 -17.49 3.63 -6.75
CA GLY A 88 -18.00 4.95 -7.14
C GLY A 88 -17.86 6.03 -6.07
N ILE A 89 -17.41 5.69 -4.86
CA ILE A 89 -17.14 6.69 -3.83
C ILE A 89 -15.92 7.50 -4.24
N PRO A 90 -15.97 8.85 -4.28
CA PRO A 90 -14.90 9.71 -4.80
C PRO A 90 -13.74 9.84 -3.80
N VAL A 91 -13.08 8.73 -3.47
CA VAL A 91 -11.92 8.68 -2.54
C VAL A 91 -10.56 8.72 -3.24
N PHE A 92 -10.52 8.62 -4.58
CA PHE A 92 -9.28 8.77 -5.34
C PHE A 92 -8.98 10.25 -5.62
N ALA A 93 -7.73 10.55 -5.95
CA ALA A 93 -7.25 11.92 -6.15
C ALA A 93 -8.07 12.74 -7.19
N THR A 94 -8.69 12.09 -8.16
CA THR A 94 -9.50 12.73 -9.22
C THR A 94 -10.89 12.11 -9.36
N GLY A 95 -11.49 11.63 -8.27
CA GLY A 95 -12.85 11.08 -8.24
C GLY A 95 -12.91 9.62 -7.81
N GLY A 96 -13.76 8.83 -8.44
CA GLY A 96 -13.99 7.40 -8.16
C GLY A 96 -14.72 6.72 -9.31
N GLY A 97 -15.06 5.45 -9.12
CA GLY A 97 -15.82 4.64 -10.05
C GLY A 97 -14.96 3.77 -10.97
N PRO A 98 -15.61 2.77 -11.67
CA PRO A 98 -14.90 1.79 -12.47
C PRO A 98 -14.17 2.40 -13.68
N ALA A 99 -14.62 3.55 -14.18
CA ALA A 99 -13.93 4.28 -15.25
C ALA A 99 -12.52 4.73 -14.86
N TYR A 100 -12.19 4.75 -13.56
CA TYR A 100 -10.85 5.07 -13.08
C TYR A 100 -9.80 4.03 -13.52
N LEU A 101 -10.21 2.79 -13.80
CA LEU A 101 -9.36 1.73 -14.37
C LEU A 101 -8.77 2.13 -15.73
N LEU A 102 -9.44 2.99 -16.50
CA LEU A 102 -8.95 3.43 -17.81
C LEU A 102 -7.90 4.56 -17.72
N LYS A 103 -7.60 5.05 -16.52
CA LYS A 103 -6.57 6.08 -16.32
C LYS A 103 -5.19 5.42 -16.21
N PRO A 104 -4.17 5.87 -16.96
CA PRO A 104 -2.83 5.33 -16.87
C PRO A 104 -2.22 5.39 -15.46
N THR A 105 -2.60 6.41 -14.68
CA THR A 105 -2.15 6.60 -13.31
C THR A 105 -2.77 5.63 -12.30
N PHE A 106 -3.79 4.84 -12.68
CA PHE A 106 -4.38 3.81 -11.82
C PHE A 106 -3.38 2.72 -11.44
N GLY A 107 -2.37 2.48 -12.27
CA GLY A 107 -1.29 1.55 -11.97
C GLY A 107 -0.57 1.82 -10.65
N PHE A 108 -0.42 3.08 -10.27
CA PHE A 108 0.15 3.45 -8.97
C PHE A 108 -0.78 3.13 -7.79
N LEU A 109 -2.09 3.16 -7.98
CA LEU A 109 -3.04 2.71 -6.96
C LEU A 109 -2.95 1.20 -6.74
N ILE A 110 -2.77 0.42 -7.82
CA ILE A 110 -2.45 -1.02 -7.72
C ILE A 110 -1.07 -1.20 -7.07
N GLY A 111 -0.11 -0.37 -7.45
CA GLY A 111 1.23 -0.32 -6.87
C GLY A 111 1.22 -0.10 -5.35
N PHE A 112 0.30 0.71 -4.82
CA PHE A 112 0.14 0.89 -3.37
C PHE A 112 -0.17 -0.43 -2.66
N ALA A 113 -0.97 -1.31 -3.25
CA ALA A 113 -1.22 -2.63 -2.67
C ALA A 113 0.04 -3.49 -2.68
N ALA A 114 0.79 -3.49 -3.79
CA ALA A 114 2.09 -4.17 -3.88
C ALA A 114 3.09 -3.59 -2.88
N ALA A 115 3.20 -2.25 -2.79
CA ALA A 115 4.07 -1.56 -1.85
C ALA A 115 3.75 -1.89 -0.40
N ALA A 116 2.46 -1.89 -0.02
CA ALA A 116 2.03 -2.26 1.33
C ALA A 116 2.45 -3.68 1.69
N TYR A 117 2.25 -4.61 0.76
CA TYR A 117 2.64 -6.00 0.99
C TYR A 117 4.16 -6.16 1.08
N VAL A 118 4.92 -5.62 0.13
CA VAL A 118 6.39 -5.75 0.05
C VAL A 118 7.06 -5.08 1.24
N THR A 119 6.71 -3.82 1.55
CA THR A 119 7.24 -3.09 2.71
C THR A 119 7.00 -3.88 4.00
N GLY A 120 5.77 -4.36 4.21
CA GLY A 120 5.41 -5.13 5.39
C GLY A 120 6.20 -6.45 5.47
N ARG A 121 6.36 -7.17 4.35
CA ARG A 121 7.12 -8.44 4.30
C ARG A 121 8.59 -8.23 4.59
N VAL A 122 9.22 -7.21 4.00
CA VAL A 122 10.63 -6.90 4.27
C VAL A 122 10.82 -6.49 5.74
N TYR A 123 9.91 -5.67 6.28
CA TYR A 123 9.95 -5.32 7.69
C TYR A 123 9.82 -6.54 8.61
N GLU A 124 8.91 -7.47 8.29
CA GLU A 124 8.64 -8.69 9.07
C GLU A 124 9.85 -9.64 9.17
N ILE A 125 10.81 -9.57 8.24
CA ILE A 125 12.02 -10.43 8.25
C ILE A 125 12.85 -10.21 9.52
N ARG A 126 13.06 -8.97 9.93
CA ARG A 126 13.88 -8.65 11.12
C ARG A 126 13.08 -8.04 12.27
N LYS A 127 11.92 -7.45 12.00
CA LYS A 127 11.06 -6.72 12.96
C LYS A 127 11.85 -5.69 13.79
N SER A 128 12.91 -5.13 13.20
CA SER A 128 13.79 -4.17 13.85
C SER A 128 13.20 -2.77 13.74
N THR A 129 13.25 -2.01 14.83
CA THR A 129 12.85 -0.60 14.88
C THR A 129 13.98 0.36 14.51
N SER A 130 15.11 -0.16 14.00
CA SER A 130 16.20 0.67 13.49
C SER A 130 15.71 1.49 12.29
N PHE A 131 16.04 2.77 12.27
CA PHE A 131 15.69 3.67 11.17
C PHE A 131 16.14 3.14 9.80
N SER A 132 17.39 2.66 9.72
CA SER A 132 17.93 2.12 8.46
C SER A 132 17.14 0.92 7.95
N TRP A 133 16.66 0.05 8.84
CA TRP A 133 15.86 -1.11 8.44
C TRP A 133 14.44 -0.72 8.00
N LEU A 134 13.83 0.25 8.69
CA LEU A 134 12.52 0.78 8.32
C LEU A 134 12.57 1.49 6.96
N LEU A 135 13.62 2.32 6.74
CA LEU A 135 13.84 2.99 5.47
C LEU A 135 14.12 1.99 4.33
N PHE A 136 14.94 0.97 4.59
CA PHE A 136 15.20 -0.11 3.64
C PHE A 136 13.90 -0.83 3.24
N SER A 137 13.04 -1.13 4.22
CA SER A 137 11.74 -1.77 3.94
C SER A 137 10.83 -0.87 3.10
N ALA A 138 10.77 0.43 3.41
CA ALA A 138 9.99 1.41 2.65
C ALA A 138 10.53 1.57 1.21
N PHE A 139 11.85 1.54 1.03
CA PHE A 139 12.48 1.63 -0.29
C PHE A 139 12.10 0.45 -1.20
N TRP A 140 12.02 -0.78 -0.68
CA TRP A 140 11.53 -1.93 -1.46
C TRP A 140 10.05 -1.78 -1.84
N GLY A 141 9.25 -1.18 -0.96
CA GLY A 141 7.86 -0.82 -1.27
C GLY A 141 7.77 0.21 -2.40
N LEU A 142 8.63 1.24 -2.36
CA LEU A 142 8.73 2.24 -3.42
C LEU A 142 9.05 1.60 -4.78
N LEU A 143 10.03 0.69 -4.83
CA LEU A 143 10.35 -0.02 -6.06
C LEU A 143 9.18 -0.88 -6.58
N ALA A 144 8.44 -1.52 -5.68
CA ALA A 144 7.26 -2.31 -6.06
C ALA A 144 6.14 -1.42 -6.63
N ASP A 145 5.90 -0.25 -6.03
CA ASP A 145 4.94 0.73 -6.53
C ASP A 145 5.29 1.20 -7.94
N TYR A 146 6.52 1.66 -8.14
CA TYR A 146 7.00 2.11 -9.46
C TYR A 146 6.96 1.00 -10.50
N GLY A 147 7.33 -0.24 -10.13
CA GLY A 147 7.26 -1.38 -11.03
C GLY A 147 5.84 -1.59 -11.57
N CYS A 148 4.86 -1.66 -10.67
CA CYS A 148 3.45 -1.80 -11.06
C CYS A 148 2.93 -0.56 -11.81
N GLY A 149 3.21 0.63 -11.29
CA GLY A 149 2.74 1.90 -11.83
C GLY A 149 3.21 2.16 -13.25
N MET A 150 4.51 2.02 -13.51
CA MET A 150 5.10 2.28 -14.83
C MET A 150 4.66 1.25 -15.87
N ILE A 151 4.59 -0.03 -15.51
CA ILE A 151 4.12 -1.08 -16.42
C ILE A 151 2.67 -0.80 -16.82
N TYR A 152 1.82 -0.52 -15.85
CA TYR A 152 0.41 -0.21 -16.11
C TYR A 152 0.26 1.07 -16.93
N PHE A 153 1.00 2.12 -16.59
CA PHE A 153 0.99 3.39 -17.34
C PHE A 153 1.34 3.18 -18.81
N TYR A 154 2.40 2.40 -19.07
CA TYR A 154 2.82 2.07 -20.44
C TYR A 154 1.74 1.30 -21.19
N VAL A 155 1.21 0.23 -20.59
CA VAL A 155 0.19 -0.62 -21.22
C VAL A 155 -1.10 0.16 -21.45
N CYS A 156 -1.59 0.88 -20.45
CA CYS A 156 -2.83 1.65 -20.56
C CYS A 156 -2.73 2.76 -21.61
N SER A 157 -1.62 3.50 -21.64
CA SER A 157 -1.42 4.60 -22.62
C SER A 157 -1.37 4.08 -24.06
N ASN A 158 -0.59 3.01 -24.32
CA ASN A 158 -0.39 2.53 -25.70
C ASN A 158 -1.56 1.67 -26.22
N PHE A 159 -2.14 0.80 -25.39
CA PHE A 159 -3.12 -0.19 -25.83
C PHE A 159 -4.58 0.21 -25.54
N VAL A 160 -4.83 1.03 -24.52
CA VAL A 160 -6.18 1.46 -24.17
C VAL A 160 -6.51 2.83 -24.71
N LEU A 161 -5.61 3.80 -24.53
CA LEU A 161 -5.83 5.18 -24.98
C LEU A 161 -5.31 5.44 -26.40
N GLY A 162 -4.53 4.54 -27.00
CA GLY A 162 -3.96 4.70 -28.33
C GLY A 162 -2.91 5.84 -28.44
N VAL A 163 -2.39 6.30 -27.31
CA VAL A 163 -1.35 7.34 -27.25
C VAL A 163 0.01 6.66 -27.26
N SER A 164 0.81 6.88 -28.32
CA SER A 164 2.16 6.32 -28.44
C SER A 164 3.11 6.90 -27.40
N VAL A 165 3.34 6.15 -26.32
CA VAL A 165 4.24 6.54 -25.24
C VAL A 165 5.44 5.60 -25.21
N GLY A 166 6.64 6.15 -25.44
CA GLY A 166 7.89 5.39 -25.30
C GLY A 166 8.33 5.23 -23.85
N TRP A 167 9.09 4.16 -23.54
CA TRP A 167 9.64 3.91 -22.20
C TRP A 167 10.47 5.07 -21.63
N LYS A 168 11.17 5.83 -22.48
CA LYS A 168 11.91 7.01 -22.06
C LYS A 168 11.00 8.06 -21.43
N LEU A 169 9.82 8.29 -22.00
CA LEU A 169 8.85 9.25 -21.49
C LEU A 169 8.21 8.75 -20.18
N VAL A 170 7.92 7.44 -20.08
CA VAL A 170 7.41 6.83 -18.84
C VAL A 170 8.42 6.99 -17.71
N LEU A 171 9.70 6.70 -17.96
CA LEU A 171 10.77 6.86 -16.96
C LEU A 171 10.93 8.31 -16.50
N ILE A 172 10.89 9.28 -17.43
CA ILE A 172 11.01 10.69 -17.08
C ILE A 172 9.79 11.14 -16.24
N ASN A 173 8.58 10.88 -16.72
CA ASN A 173 7.37 11.40 -16.09
C ASN A 173 7.02 10.65 -14.79
N CYS A 174 7.15 9.32 -14.80
CA CYS A 174 6.69 8.51 -13.66
C CYS A 174 7.78 8.22 -12.62
N PHE A 175 9.05 8.38 -12.96
CA PHE A 175 10.15 8.10 -12.04
C PHE A 175 10.95 9.35 -11.68
N LEU A 176 11.59 10.00 -12.67
CA LEU A 176 12.49 11.14 -12.40
C LEU A 176 11.80 12.31 -11.71
N LEU A 177 10.55 12.61 -12.09
CA LEU A 177 9.81 13.72 -11.49
C LEU A 177 9.27 13.41 -10.09
N THR A 178 9.00 12.13 -9.78
CA THR A 178 8.28 11.75 -8.56
C THR A 178 9.16 11.10 -7.49
N VAL A 179 10.30 10.50 -7.88
CA VAL A 179 11.14 9.72 -6.96
C VAL A 179 11.68 10.53 -5.79
N SER A 180 11.99 11.81 -5.99
CA SER A 180 12.53 12.67 -4.93
C SER A 180 11.50 12.92 -3.84
N GLU A 181 10.25 13.16 -4.21
CA GLU A 181 9.14 13.36 -3.28
C GLU A 181 8.80 12.07 -2.54
N ASP A 182 8.61 10.98 -3.28
CA ASP A 182 8.25 9.68 -2.69
C ASP A 182 9.36 9.16 -1.75
N PHE A 183 10.62 9.47 -2.06
CA PHE A 183 11.73 9.15 -1.15
C PHE A 183 11.66 9.97 0.15
N ILE A 184 11.25 11.24 0.10
CA ILE A 184 10.99 12.04 1.30
C ILE A 184 9.84 11.40 2.12
N LEU A 185 8.77 10.92 1.47
CA LEU A 185 7.68 10.21 2.14
C LEU A 185 8.16 8.91 2.79
N CYS A 186 9.09 8.17 2.16
CA CYS A 186 9.74 6.98 2.77
C CYS A 186 10.49 7.34 4.06
N VAL A 187 11.26 8.43 4.04
CA VAL A 187 11.99 8.92 5.22
C VAL A 187 11.03 9.32 6.33
N LEU A 188 9.99 10.09 6.01
CA LEU A 188 8.98 10.52 6.98
C LEU A 188 8.24 9.32 7.58
N ALA A 189 7.84 8.34 6.76
CA ALA A 189 7.19 7.11 7.22
C ALA A 189 8.11 6.32 8.16
N ALA A 190 9.39 6.18 7.82
CA ALA A 190 10.37 5.47 8.65
C ALA A 190 10.61 6.18 10.00
N VAL A 191 10.71 7.52 10.01
CA VAL A 191 10.86 8.32 11.24
C VAL A 191 9.65 8.17 12.14
N LEU A 192 8.45 8.29 11.57
CA LEU A 192 7.21 8.19 12.35
C LEU A 192 6.98 6.75 12.83
N ALA A 193 7.21 5.75 12.00
CA ALA A 193 7.10 4.34 12.37
C ALA A 193 8.05 3.98 13.52
N LYS A 194 9.31 4.49 13.49
CA LYS A 194 10.28 4.29 14.58
C LYS A 194 9.74 4.76 15.94
N ARG A 195 8.97 5.84 15.97
CA ARG A 195 8.36 6.38 17.20
C ARG A 195 7.09 5.63 17.60
N LEU A 196 6.26 5.25 16.62
CA LEU A 196 4.94 4.64 16.88
C LEU A 196 5.01 3.15 17.21
N ILE A 197 5.94 2.39 16.62
CA ILE A 197 6.06 0.94 16.84
C ILE A 197 6.22 0.59 18.33
N PRO A 198 7.12 1.22 19.13
CA PRO A 198 7.25 0.89 20.55
C PRO A 198 5.99 1.24 21.34
N ILE A 199 5.32 2.35 21.04
CA ILE A 199 4.07 2.75 21.70
C ILE A 199 2.98 1.70 21.46
N LEU A 200 2.81 1.27 20.22
CA LEU A 200 1.82 0.25 19.86
C LEU A 200 2.14 -1.11 20.50
N LYS A 201 3.43 -1.49 20.61
CA LYS A 201 3.83 -2.72 21.32
C LYS A 201 3.48 -2.66 22.81
N ASN A 202 3.77 -1.56 23.47
CA ASN A 202 3.47 -1.40 24.90
C ASN A 202 1.97 -1.47 25.21
N LEU A 203 1.13 -0.92 24.32
CA LEU A 203 -0.34 -1.05 24.44
C LEU A 203 -0.84 -2.48 24.26
N VAL A 204 -0.05 -3.36 23.64
CA VAL A 204 -0.39 -4.80 23.47
C VAL A 204 0.04 -5.63 24.66
N THR A 205 1.09 -5.22 25.38
CA THR A 205 1.69 -5.99 26.48
C THR A 205 0.97 -5.75 27.81
N VAL A 206 0.10 -4.74 27.88
CA VAL A 206 -0.67 -4.37 29.11
C VAL A 206 -2.03 -5.09 29.19
N GLN A 207 -2.36 -5.95 28.24
CA GLN A 207 -3.50 -6.86 28.27
C GLN A 207 -3.04 -8.33 28.33
#